data_0e6cf05bdda2f9b8de9ca7f460990a79
#
_entry.id   0e6cf05bdda2f9b8de9ca7f460990a79
#
_cell.length_a   1.000
_cell.length_b   1.000
_cell.length_c   1.000
_cell.angle_alpha   90.00
_cell.angle_beta   90.00
_cell.angle_gamma   90.00
#
_symmetry.space_group_name_H-M   'P 1'
#
loop_
_entity.id
_entity.type
_entity.pdbx_description
1 polymer ?
#
loop_
_entity_poly.entity_id
_entity_poly.type
_entity_poly.pdbx_seq_one_letter_code
_entity_poly.pdbx_strand_id
1 'polypeptide(L)'
;QGQLGIAGANYGNGGQVLTSQGGGSIITWADPPNNIGVTTNIANGYTQNAGAINTLDTYAYGTDDLVFEYTIFLKVGSDYQSQKLLAMRDGTTIHSTQFAIMFSSTLLFQAEAINSGSNILLRITPETGVSGSANYRVKREVM
;
A
#
# COMPACT_ATOMS: atom_id res chain seq x y z
N GLN A 1 6.42 38.59 4.57
CA GLN A 1 5.51 37.49 4.92
C GLN A 1 6.13 36.79 6.13
N GLY A 2 5.41 36.82 7.30
CA GLY A 2 5.87 36.17 8.50
C GLY A 2 5.65 34.65 8.42
N GLN A 3 6.66 33.88 8.78
CA GLN A 3 6.53 32.44 8.97
C GLN A 3 6.18 32.15 10.43
N LEU A 4 5.34 31.16 10.69
CA LEU A 4 5.02 30.70 12.03
C LEU A 4 6.13 29.75 12.52
N GLY A 5 6.96 30.21 13.45
CA GLY A 5 7.95 29.38 14.14
C GLY A 5 7.45 28.96 15.52
N ILE A 6 7.65 27.72 15.88
CA ILE A 6 7.30 27.15 17.19
C ILE A 6 8.59 26.86 17.94
N ALA A 7 8.68 27.38 19.18
CA ALA A 7 9.89 27.27 20.01
C ALA A 7 11.17 27.83 19.34
N GLY A 8 11.07 28.99 18.67
CA GLY A 8 12.15 29.62 17.92
C GLY A 8 11.98 29.43 16.41
N ALA A 9 13.08 29.38 15.65
CA ALA A 9 13.07 29.25 14.20
C ALA A 9 12.79 27.80 13.71
N ASN A 10 11.88 27.09 14.37
CA ASN A 10 11.49 25.75 13.97
C ASN A 10 10.21 25.82 13.13
N TYR A 11 10.34 25.55 11.83
CA TYR A 11 9.24 25.61 10.86
C TYR A 11 8.71 24.23 10.45
N GLY A 12 9.20 23.17 11.11
CA GLY A 12 8.90 21.79 10.73
C GLY A 12 9.56 21.36 9.41
N ASN A 13 9.34 20.13 9.04
CA ASN A 13 9.72 19.55 7.75
C ASN A 13 8.51 19.50 6.82
N GLY A 14 8.76 19.39 5.51
CA GLY A 14 7.67 19.21 4.56
C GLY A 14 6.79 18.02 4.90
N GLY A 15 5.47 18.23 5.00
CA GLY A 15 4.50 17.19 5.35
C GLY A 15 4.12 17.12 6.83
N GLN A 16 4.85 17.79 7.72
CA GLN A 16 4.47 17.85 9.15
C GLN A 16 3.30 18.80 9.41
N VAL A 17 2.54 18.51 10.45
CA VAL A 17 1.41 19.30 10.92
C VAL A 17 1.67 19.80 12.35
N LEU A 18 1.08 20.95 12.68
CA LEU A 18 1.08 21.44 14.06
C LEU A 18 0.19 20.57 14.93
N THR A 19 0.74 19.99 15.97
CA THR A 19 0.05 19.05 16.84
C THR A 19 0.00 19.60 18.26
N SER A 20 -1.20 19.63 18.84
CA SER A 20 -1.39 19.94 20.28
C SER A 20 -0.97 18.72 21.10
N GLN A 21 -0.17 18.98 22.12
CA GLN A 21 0.28 17.97 23.09
C GLN A 21 -0.58 17.95 24.39
N GLY A 22 -1.72 18.65 24.36
CA GLY A 22 -2.60 18.79 25.50
C GLY A 22 -2.32 20.03 26.35
N GLY A 23 -3.11 20.22 27.41
CA GLY A 23 -3.01 21.39 28.26
C GLY A 23 -1.66 21.50 28.98
N GLY A 24 -1.01 22.64 28.85
CA GLY A 24 0.28 22.93 29.47
C GLY A 24 1.51 22.47 28.69
N SER A 25 1.35 21.85 27.57
CA SER A 25 2.44 21.41 26.67
C SER A 25 2.59 22.33 25.47
N ILE A 26 3.82 22.45 24.97
CA ILE A 26 4.12 23.26 23.79
C ILE A 26 3.57 22.55 22.55
N ILE A 27 2.96 23.33 21.64
CA ILE A 27 2.59 22.84 20.31
C ILE A 27 3.87 22.43 19.57
N THR A 28 3.85 21.28 18.92
CA THR A 28 5.00 20.74 18.17
C THR A 28 4.63 20.45 16.72
N TRP A 29 5.63 20.44 15.84
CA TRP A 29 5.52 19.85 14.53
C TRP A 29 5.64 18.33 14.65
N ALA A 30 4.68 17.59 14.11
CA ALA A 30 4.70 16.13 14.09
C ALA A 30 4.26 15.64 12.73
N ASP A 31 4.71 14.45 12.39
CA ASP A 31 4.17 13.76 11.21
C ASP A 31 2.68 13.50 11.45
N PRO A 32 1.83 13.63 10.42
CA PRO A 32 0.43 13.27 10.54
C PRO A 32 0.32 11.86 11.11
N PRO A 33 -0.57 11.61 12.08
CA PRO A 33 -0.76 10.25 12.55
C PRO A 33 -1.08 9.34 11.36
N ASN A 34 -0.53 8.13 11.35
CA ASN A 34 -0.91 7.08 10.40
C ASN A 34 -2.38 6.77 10.65
N ASN A 35 -3.25 7.47 9.93
CA ASN A 35 -4.68 7.40 10.18
C ASN A 35 -5.35 6.41 9.26
N ILE A 36 -6.37 5.79 9.82
CA ILE A 36 -7.48 5.17 9.12
C ILE A 36 -7.78 5.96 7.83
N GLY A 37 -7.73 5.27 6.69
CA GLY A 37 -7.99 5.88 5.39
C GLY A 37 -6.76 6.45 4.66
N VAL A 38 -5.54 6.18 5.11
CA VAL A 38 -4.34 6.59 4.36
C VAL A 38 -4.28 5.85 3.03
N THR A 39 -4.32 6.63 1.96
CA THR A 39 -4.13 6.12 0.60
C THR A 39 -2.66 6.22 0.21
N THR A 40 -2.06 5.10 -0.15
CA THR A 40 -0.70 5.04 -0.70
C THR A 40 -0.74 4.57 -2.14
N ASN A 41 -0.05 5.29 -3.03
CA ASN A 41 0.09 4.91 -4.44
C ASN A 41 1.52 4.42 -4.69
N ILE A 42 1.64 3.21 -5.23
CA ILE A 42 2.90 2.55 -5.55
C ILE A 42 2.90 2.28 -7.05
N ALA A 43 3.97 2.67 -7.74
CA ALA A 43 4.17 2.35 -9.16
C ALA A 43 5.59 1.86 -9.37
N ASN A 44 5.76 0.73 -10.05
CA ASN A 44 7.06 0.16 -10.35
C ASN A 44 6.96 -0.81 -11.53
N GLY A 45 8.13 -1.31 -11.96
CA GLY A 45 8.26 -2.35 -12.98
C GLY A 45 9.17 -3.48 -12.51
N TYR A 46 8.96 -4.66 -13.04
CA TYR A 46 9.79 -5.84 -12.81
C TYR A 46 9.73 -6.78 -14.02
N THR A 47 10.66 -7.72 -14.10
CA THR A 47 10.58 -8.79 -15.10
C THR A 47 9.82 -9.96 -14.50
N GLN A 48 8.66 -10.27 -15.09
CA GLN A 48 7.81 -11.36 -14.66
C GLN A 48 8.29 -12.67 -15.30
N ASN A 49 8.53 -13.67 -14.46
CA ASN A 49 8.83 -15.03 -14.89
C ASN A 49 7.64 -15.94 -14.58
N ALA A 50 7.33 -16.85 -15.47
CA ALA A 50 6.24 -17.80 -15.28
C ALA A 50 6.41 -18.57 -13.96
N GLY A 51 5.36 -18.56 -13.13
CA GLY A 51 5.33 -19.24 -11.84
C GLY A 51 6.10 -18.54 -10.69
N ALA A 52 6.82 -17.45 -10.97
CA ALA A 52 7.51 -16.70 -9.91
C ALA A 52 6.54 -15.78 -9.16
N ILE A 53 6.50 -15.92 -7.84
CA ILE A 53 5.73 -15.01 -6.97
C ILE A 53 6.49 -13.69 -6.84
N ASN A 54 5.78 -12.57 -7.03
CA ASN A 54 6.33 -11.23 -6.89
C ASN A 54 5.60 -10.47 -5.78
N THR A 55 6.36 -9.79 -4.92
CA THR A 55 5.81 -8.88 -3.91
C THR A 55 5.70 -7.49 -4.51
N LEU A 56 4.49 -6.95 -4.58
CA LEU A 56 4.22 -5.62 -5.12
C LEU A 56 4.24 -4.54 -4.05
N ASP A 57 3.89 -4.89 -2.82
CA ASP A 57 3.85 -3.98 -1.68
C ASP A 57 4.22 -4.71 -0.39
N THR A 58 4.90 -3.98 0.49
CA THR A 58 5.22 -4.41 1.86
C THR A 58 4.83 -3.27 2.79
N TYR A 59 3.92 -3.54 3.72
CA TYR A 59 3.46 -2.56 4.69
C TYR A 59 3.64 -3.07 6.11
N ALA A 60 4.39 -2.30 6.91
CA ALA A 60 4.49 -2.53 8.34
C ALA A 60 3.20 -2.03 9.02
N TYR A 61 2.40 -2.96 9.52
CA TYR A 61 1.12 -2.62 10.14
C TYR A 61 1.26 -2.27 11.62
N GLY A 62 0.44 -1.31 12.06
CA GLY A 62 0.25 -0.98 13.46
C GLY A 62 -0.75 -1.92 14.15
N THR A 63 -0.96 -1.71 15.45
CA THR A 63 -1.89 -2.52 16.24
C THR A 63 -3.32 -2.43 15.72
N ASP A 64 -3.73 -1.24 15.29
CA ASP A 64 -5.10 -0.92 14.90
C ASP A 64 -5.37 -1.06 13.40
N ASP A 65 -4.34 -1.39 12.61
CA ASP A 65 -4.47 -1.62 11.18
C ASP A 65 -5.05 -3.02 10.94
N LEU A 66 -6.35 -3.12 10.75
CA LEU A 66 -7.06 -4.39 10.68
C LEU A 66 -7.56 -4.76 9.28
N VAL A 67 -7.86 -3.76 8.44
CA VAL A 67 -8.41 -3.97 7.11
C VAL A 67 -7.58 -3.22 6.07
N PHE A 68 -7.30 -3.88 4.96
CA PHE A 68 -6.50 -3.36 3.86
C PHE A 68 -7.25 -3.57 2.55
N GLU A 69 -7.49 -2.49 1.81
CA GLU A 69 -8.01 -2.58 0.46
C GLU A 69 -6.91 -2.21 -0.53
N TYR A 70 -6.69 -3.10 -1.50
CA TYR A 70 -5.77 -2.89 -2.61
C TYR A 70 -6.54 -2.77 -3.92
N THR A 71 -6.21 -1.75 -4.71
CA THR A 71 -6.55 -1.69 -6.13
C THR A 71 -5.26 -1.92 -6.91
N ILE A 72 -5.23 -2.96 -7.72
CA ILE A 72 -4.03 -3.43 -8.42
C ILE A 72 -4.25 -3.26 -9.91
N PHE A 73 -3.30 -2.67 -10.60
CA PHE A 73 -3.21 -2.63 -12.05
C PHE A 73 -1.87 -3.21 -12.48
N LEU A 74 -1.88 -4.13 -13.43
CA LEU A 74 -0.70 -4.73 -14.04
C LEU A 74 -0.79 -4.64 -15.56
N LYS A 75 0.33 -4.34 -16.20
CA LYS A 75 0.53 -4.40 -17.64
C LYS A 75 1.70 -5.32 -17.96
N VAL A 76 1.50 -6.27 -18.84
CA VAL A 76 2.53 -7.17 -19.38
C VAL A 76 2.44 -7.13 -20.91
N GLY A 77 3.46 -6.56 -21.55
CA GLY A 77 3.40 -6.35 -23.01
C GLY A 77 2.25 -5.42 -23.40
N SER A 78 1.30 -5.92 -24.20
CA SER A 78 0.07 -5.23 -24.60
C SER A 78 -1.13 -5.53 -23.70
N ASP A 79 -1.02 -6.49 -22.81
CA ASP A 79 -2.14 -6.96 -22.00
C ASP A 79 -2.21 -6.25 -20.65
N TYR A 80 -3.44 -6.10 -20.16
CA TYR A 80 -3.74 -5.38 -18.92
C TYR A 80 -4.65 -6.21 -18.02
N GLN A 81 -4.43 -6.11 -16.72
CA GLN A 81 -5.37 -6.58 -15.71
C GLN A 81 -5.49 -5.56 -14.61
N SER A 82 -6.72 -5.34 -14.14
CA SER A 82 -7.02 -4.58 -12.94
C SER A 82 -7.94 -5.37 -12.04
N GLN A 83 -7.70 -5.32 -10.74
CA GLN A 83 -8.55 -5.98 -9.75
C GLN A 83 -8.43 -5.35 -8.39
N LYS A 84 -9.36 -5.69 -7.51
CA LYS A 84 -9.30 -5.35 -6.10
C LYS A 84 -9.00 -6.58 -5.25
N LEU A 85 -8.35 -6.34 -4.11
CA LEU A 85 -8.14 -7.33 -3.07
C LEU A 85 -8.47 -6.68 -1.74
N LEU A 86 -9.36 -7.32 -0.98
CA LEU A 86 -9.64 -6.95 0.39
C LEU A 86 -8.95 -7.95 1.30
N ALA A 87 -8.24 -7.47 2.30
CA ALA A 87 -7.58 -8.29 3.31
C ALA A 87 -7.97 -7.82 4.71
N MET A 88 -8.15 -8.77 5.60
CA MET A 88 -8.42 -8.54 7.02
C MET A 88 -7.39 -9.29 7.85
N ARG A 89 -6.85 -8.61 8.86
CA ARG A 89 -5.89 -9.20 9.82
C ARG A 89 -6.62 -9.63 11.08
N ASP A 90 -6.38 -10.87 11.48
CA ASP A 90 -6.76 -11.43 12.78
C ASP A 90 -5.51 -11.98 13.48
N GLY A 91 -4.95 -11.18 14.36
CA GLY A 91 -3.63 -11.45 14.95
C GLY A 91 -2.52 -11.52 13.90
N THR A 92 -1.98 -12.70 13.67
CA THR A 92 -0.99 -12.98 12.62
C THR A 92 -1.59 -13.63 11.37
N THR A 93 -2.88 -13.90 11.37
CA THR A 93 -3.59 -14.49 10.22
C THR A 93 -4.10 -13.39 9.31
N ILE A 94 -3.89 -13.54 8.01
CA ILE A 94 -4.47 -12.67 6.98
C ILE A 94 -5.52 -13.46 6.22
N HIS A 95 -6.74 -12.95 6.21
CA HIS A 95 -7.83 -13.41 5.36
C HIS A 95 -7.94 -12.46 4.19
N SER A 96 -7.92 -12.97 2.96
CA SER A 96 -8.04 -12.10 1.79
C SER A 96 -8.96 -12.66 0.73
N THR A 97 -9.58 -11.77 -0.03
CA THR A 97 -10.43 -12.11 -1.17
C THR A 97 -10.15 -11.15 -2.33
N GLN A 98 -10.19 -11.69 -3.55
CA GLN A 98 -10.05 -10.93 -4.79
C GLN A 98 -11.43 -10.71 -5.40
N PHE A 99 -11.63 -9.53 -5.97
CA PHE A 99 -12.88 -9.17 -6.63
C PHE A 99 -12.67 -8.07 -7.69
N ALA A 100 -13.73 -7.76 -8.46
CA ALA A 100 -13.69 -6.76 -9.52
C ALA A 100 -12.53 -7.00 -10.51
N ILE A 101 -12.33 -8.26 -10.92
CA ILE A 101 -11.26 -8.66 -11.83
C ILE A 101 -11.66 -8.30 -13.26
N MET A 102 -10.83 -7.50 -13.91
CA MET A 102 -10.96 -7.06 -15.30
C MET A 102 -9.64 -7.28 -16.04
N PHE A 103 -9.69 -7.80 -17.25
CA PHE A 103 -8.50 -8.01 -18.08
C PHE A 103 -8.81 -7.76 -19.57
N SER A 104 -7.77 -7.41 -20.34
CA SER A 104 -7.95 -7.04 -21.76
C SER A 104 -8.13 -8.25 -22.68
N SER A 105 -7.37 -9.32 -22.46
CA SER A 105 -7.38 -10.52 -23.31
C SER A 105 -7.42 -11.80 -22.48
N THR A 106 -6.49 -11.95 -21.53
CA THR A 106 -6.37 -13.11 -20.65
C THR A 106 -6.10 -12.66 -19.22
N LEU A 107 -6.36 -13.55 -18.27
CA LEU A 107 -5.96 -13.35 -16.89
C LEU A 107 -4.43 -13.35 -16.81
N LEU A 108 -3.84 -12.34 -16.18
CA LEU A 108 -2.39 -12.19 -16.07
C LEU A 108 -1.83 -12.71 -14.75
N PHE A 109 -2.59 -12.58 -13.66
CA PHE A 109 -2.12 -12.94 -12.32
C PHE A 109 -3.27 -13.20 -11.34
N GLN A 110 -2.95 -13.93 -10.29
CA GLN A 110 -3.71 -14.02 -9.04
C GLN A 110 -3.01 -13.17 -7.98
N ALA A 111 -3.76 -12.56 -7.09
CA ALA A 111 -3.21 -11.77 -5.98
C ALA A 111 -3.59 -12.37 -4.63
N GLU A 112 -2.71 -12.24 -3.67
CA GLU A 112 -2.95 -12.61 -2.28
C GLU A 112 -2.30 -11.60 -1.33
N ALA A 113 -2.84 -11.50 -0.13
CA ALA A 113 -2.17 -10.83 0.97
C ALA A 113 -1.76 -11.86 2.02
N ILE A 114 -0.52 -11.75 2.50
CA ILE A 114 0.01 -12.67 3.52
C ILE A 114 0.67 -11.90 4.66
N ASN A 115 0.77 -12.55 5.81
CA ASN A 115 1.56 -12.04 6.93
C ASN A 115 3.04 -12.44 6.79
N SER A 116 3.93 -11.52 7.11
CA SER A 116 5.38 -11.75 7.20
C SER A 116 5.96 -10.95 8.37
N GLY A 117 6.02 -11.57 9.53
CA GLY A 117 6.44 -10.89 10.76
C GLY A 117 5.46 -9.78 11.15
N SER A 118 5.92 -8.53 11.17
CA SER A 118 5.10 -7.35 11.44
C SER A 118 4.62 -6.64 10.16
N ASN A 119 4.64 -7.36 9.02
CA ASN A 119 4.27 -6.78 7.74
C ASN A 119 3.14 -7.58 7.08
N ILE A 120 2.28 -6.87 6.35
CA ILE A 120 1.45 -7.46 5.31
C ILE A 120 2.16 -7.31 3.97
N LEU A 121 2.22 -8.39 3.21
CA LEU A 121 2.77 -8.41 1.86
C LEU A 121 1.63 -8.61 0.86
N LEU A 122 1.53 -7.70 -0.11
CA LEU A 122 0.74 -7.93 -1.31
C LEU A 122 1.60 -8.69 -2.31
N ARG A 123 1.19 -9.90 -2.65
CA ARG A 123 1.89 -10.75 -3.62
C ARG A 123 1.01 -11.06 -4.81
N ILE A 124 1.64 -11.26 -5.95
CA ILE A 124 1.00 -11.78 -7.15
C ILE A 124 1.71 -13.03 -7.65
N THR A 125 0.93 -13.96 -8.15
CA THR A 125 1.39 -15.15 -8.86
C THR A 125 0.95 -15.03 -10.32
N PRO A 126 1.90 -14.99 -11.28
CA PRO A 126 1.56 -14.97 -12.70
C PRO A 126 0.78 -16.21 -13.13
N GLU A 127 -0.16 -16.04 -14.02
CA GLU A 127 -0.82 -17.15 -14.68
C GLU A 127 0.15 -17.93 -15.58
N THR A 128 -0.18 -19.18 -15.87
CA THR A 128 0.65 -20.04 -16.73
C THR A 128 0.88 -19.40 -18.09
N GLY A 129 2.14 -19.32 -18.49
CA GLY A 129 2.56 -18.72 -19.77
C GLY A 129 2.71 -17.20 -19.75
N VAL A 130 2.37 -16.52 -18.67
CA VAL A 130 2.56 -15.07 -18.55
C VAL A 130 3.98 -14.77 -18.08
N SER A 131 4.76 -14.11 -18.94
CA SER A 131 6.14 -13.71 -18.67
C SER A 131 6.50 -12.42 -19.41
N GLY A 132 7.60 -11.78 -19.00
CA GLY A 132 8.14 -10.60 -19.65
C GLY A 132 8.16 -9.37 -18.74
N SER A 133 8.44 -8.21 -19.34
CA SER A 133 8.45 -6.93 -18.61
C SER A 133 7.05 -6.55 -18.17
N ALA A 134 6.91 -6.36 -16.88
CA ALA A 134 5.65 -5.98 -16.23
C ALA A 134 5.78 -4.61 -15.58
N ASN A 135 4.75 -3.79 -15.72
CA ASN A 135 4.61 -2.53 -14.98
C ASN A 135 3.33 -2.60 -14.15
N TYR A 136 3.40 -2.17 -12.91
CA TYR A 136 2.25 -2.20 -12.02
C TYR A 136 2.00 -0.87 -11.34
N ARG A 137 0.77 -0.68 -10.93
CA ARG A 137 0.33 0.37 -10.02
C ARG A 137 -0.53 -0.25 -8.95
N VAL A 138 -0.27 0.08 -7.70
CA VAL A 138 -1.04 -0.36 -6.56
C VAL A 138 -1.48 0.86 -5.77
N LYS A 139 -2.75 0.92 -5.45
CA LYS A 139 -3.30 1.81 -4.44
C LYS A 139 -3.64 0.96 -3.23
N ARG A 140 -3.11 1.33 -2.05
CA ARG A 140 -3.44 0.72 -0.76
C ARG A 140 -4.24 1.71 0.08
N GLU A 141 -5.30 1.24 0.68
CA GLU A 141 -6.05 1.93 1.73
C GLU A 141 -6.03 1.07 2.99
N VAL A 142 -5.78 1.70 4.14
CA VAL A 142 -5.71 1.02 5.45
C VAL A 142 -6.84 1.57 6.32
N MET A 143 -7.55 0.66 7.00
CA MET A 143 -8.66 0.95 7.90
C MET A 143 -8.48 0.26 9.24
#